data_7c2efbb12d3d0aa0a04c5ce16326cfcd
#
_entry.id   7c2efbb12d3d0aa0a04c5ce16326cfcd
#
_cell.length_a   1.000
_cell.length_b   1.000
_cell.length_c   1.000
_cell.angle_alpha   90.00
_cell.angle_beta   90.00
_cell.angle_gamma   90.00
#
_symmetry.space_group_name_H-M   'P 1'
#
loop_
_entity.id
_entity.type
_entity.pdbx_description
1 polymer ?
#
loop_
_entity_poly.entity_id
_entity_poly.type
_entity_poly.pdbx_seq_one_letter_code
_entity_poly.pdbx_strand_id
1 'polypeptide(L)'
;MKPVLIIAIAMMTFAGCKSSESIANAQKINFTPEQAQNITASNQFGLALFKEINSNSKSDENIFISPLSIHTALGMAWNGAGTSTKSQMASVMYLPDASEQQINESFSKISGQILASDPKVKMDIANSIWYRKGYKVKKEFLSLNKKYFKADINEMVFTDPNSKTIMNNWVAQKTNNKITQIVDEITSDHVMFLINAVYFKGMWTNEFNPENTHKRPFFMADGSKKDIMTMEMTHRFPYSERRGYKVAELPYGDGNFSMVILLPDQEMAIDVLIQILTSEEWNEINTDLAYTPEINLHLPRFKFAYDIELKSSLINLGMNHPFIPGLADFSGISDAGIYISRVKHKSFVEVNEEGTEAAAVTSIETRETAIRPNPLTFHVNRPFVFALKEKTTNTILFIGKVMDPEKE
;
A
#
# COMPACT_ATOMS: atom_id res chain seq x y z
N MET A 1 -52.16 68.92 -20.88
CA MET A 1 -51.97 67.55 -20.39
C MET A 1 -50.88 66.86 -21.20
N LYS A 2 -49.72 66.65 -20.66
CA LYS A 2 -48.60 65.95 -21.32
C LYS A 2 -48.50 64.54 -20.72
N PRO A 3 -48.36 63.47 -21.55
CA PRO A 3 -48.14 62.15 -20.98
C PRO A 3 -46.67 61.94 -20.55
N VAL A 4 -46.52 61.41 -19.35
CA VAL A 4 -45.24 60.98 -18.82
C VAL A 4 -44.93 59.57 -19.32
N LEU A 5 -43.80 59.45 -20.02
CA LEU A 5 -43.26 58.17 -20.51
C LEU A 5 -42.43 57.51 -19.40
N ILE A 6 -42.91 56.41 -18.87
CA ILE A 6 -42.16 55.60 -17.88
C ILE A 6 -41.31 54.60 -18.67
N ILE A 7 -39.99 54.79 -18.63
CA ILE A 7 -39.01 53.83 -19.14
C ILE A 7 -38.72 52.81 -18.06
N ALA A 8 -39.16 51.56 -18.27
CA ALA A 8 -38.77 50.44 -17.41
C ALA A 8 -37.39 49.94 -17.81
N ILE A 9 -36.39 50.10 -16.95
CA ILE A 9 -35.06 49.52 -17.13
C ILE A 9 -35.13 48.08 -16.61
N ALA A 10 -35.06 47.12 -17.53
CA ALA A 10 -34.89 45.70 -17.21
C ALA A 10 -33.44 45.43 -16.78
N MET A 11 -33.18 45.23 -15.47
CA MET A 11 -31.93 44.68 -14.99
C MET A 11 -31.82 43.21 -15.36
N MET A 12 -31.01 42.88 -16.35
CA MET A 12 -30.55 41.49 -16.60
C MET A 12 -29.51 41.12 -15.50
N THR A 13 -29.94 40.33 -14.56
CA THR A 13 -29.02 39.66 -13.65
C THR A 13 -28.31 38.53 -14.38
N PHE A 14 -27.02 38.72 -14.69
CA PHE A 14 -26.13 37.62 -15.09
C PHE A 14 -25.98 36.69 -13.93
N ALA A 15 -26.69 35.56 -13.93
CA ALA A 15 -26.39 34.43 -13.09
C ALA A 15 -25.09 33.78 -13.62
N GLY A 16 -23.98 34.15 -13.05
CA GLY A 16 -22.73 33.44 -13.28
C GLY A 16 -22.86 32.01 -12.77
N CYS A 17 -22.92 31.03 -13.65
CA CYS A 17 -22.68 29.64 -13.31
C CYS A 17 -21.26 29.51 -12.77
N LYS A 18 -21.11 29.51 -11.46
CA LYS A 18 -19.95 28.90 -10.83
C LYS A 18 -20.10 27.40 -11.00
N SER A 19 -19.38 26.83 -11.96
CA SER A 19 -19.05 25.41 -11.94
C SER A 19 -18.15 25.15 -10.72
N SER A 20 -18.77 24.91 -9.56
CA SER A 20 -18.06 24.26 -8.48
C SER A 20 -17.82 22.82 -8.91
N GLU A 21 -16.61 22.52 -9.40
CA GLU A 21 -16.13 21.15 -9.38
C GLU A 21 -16.35 20.64 -7.95
N SER A 22 -17.31 19.74 -7.81
CA SER A 22 -17.55 19.04 -6.54
C SER A 22 -16.33 18.14 -6.32
N ILE A 23 -15.35 18.65 -5.56
CA ILE A 23 -14.38 17.78 -4.87
C ILE A 23 -15.29 16.85 -4.05
N ALA A 24 -15.37 15.60 -4.46
CA ALA A 24 -16.10 14.58 -3.74
C ALA A 24 -15.64 14.67 -2.29
N ASN A 25 -16.60 14.86 -1.36
CA ASN A 25 -16.32 14.95 0.07
C ASN A 25 -15.79 13.59 0.50
N ALA A 26 -14.47 13.42 0.50
CA ALA A 26 -13.84 12.27 1.13
C ALA A 26 -14.39 12.18 2.56
N GLN A 27 -14.98 11.05 2.90
CA GLN A 27 -15.59 10.85 4.21
C GLN A 27 -14.49 10.99 5.26
N LYS A 28 -14.50 12.10 6.04
CA LYS A 28 -13.47 12.34 7.06
C LYS A 28 -13.49 11.20 8.06
N ILE A 29 -12.47 10.38 8.02
CA ILE A 29 -12.27 9.32 8.99
C ILE A 29 -11.73 9.96 10.28
N ASN A 30 -12.51 9.88 11.36
CA ASN A 30 -12.08 10.40 12.66
C ASN A 30 -11.40 9.29 13.46
N PHE A 31 -10.12 9.44 13.69
CA PHE A 31 -9.32 8.57 14.56
C PHE A 31 -9.08 9.21 15.91
N THR A 32 -8.99 8.39 16.96
CA THR A 32 -8.46 8.84 18.25
C THR A 32 -6.95 9.10 18.15
N PRO A 33 -6.33 9.83 19.10
CA PRO A 33 -4.89 10.04 19.11
C PRO A 33 -4.08 8.73 19.03
N GLU A 34 -4.52 7.69 19.75
CA GLU A 34 -3.84 6.39 19.78
C GLU A 34 -3.94 5.68 18.41
N GLN A 35 -5.10 5.81 17.73
CA GLN A 35 -5.29 5.25 16.40
C GLN A 35 -4.42 5.99 15.37
N ALA A 36 -4.30 7.30 15.46
CA ALA A 36 -3.40 8.09 14.62
C ALA A 36 -1.92 7.71 14.88
N GLN A 37 -1.53 7.49 16.13
CA GLN A 37 -0.20 6.98 16.48
C GLN A 37 0.07 5.61 15.88
N ASN A 38 -0.91 4.70 15.86
CA ASN A 38 -0.73 3.37 15.25
C ASN A 38 -0.62 3.43 13.72
N ILE A 39 -1.28 4.39 13.05
CA ILE A 39 -1.07 4.66 11.63
C ILE A 39 0.37 5.14 11.39
N THR A 40 0.84 6.09 12.18
CA THR A 40 2.23 6.58 12.11
C THR A 40 3.22 5.43 12.34
N ALA A 41 2.97 4.58 13.33
CA ALA A 41 3.76 3.39 13.62
C ALA A 41 3.82 2.44 12.42
N SER A 42 2.69 2.18 11.77
CA SER A 42 2.62 1.33 10.57
C SER A 42 3.43 1.90 9.41
N ASN A 43 3.35 3.20 9.16
CA ASN A 43 4.15 3.87 8.13
C ASN A 43 5.64 3.84 8.47
N GLN A 44 6.00 4.15 9.71
CA GLN A 44 7.38 4.15 10.20
C GLN A 44 8.01 2.76 10.10
N PHE A 45 7.31 1.73 10.56
CA PHE A 45 7.71 0.34 10.40
C PHE A 45 7.88 -0.02 8.91
N GLY A 46 6.90 0.33 8.07
CA GLY A 46 6.92 0.02 6.65
C GLY A 46 8.09 0.64 5.91
N LEU A 47 8.40 1.90 6.19
CA LEU A 47 9.53 2.61 5.61
C LEU A 47 10.87 2.05 6.11
N ALA A 48 10.99 1.72 7.39
CA ALA A 48 12.18 1.08 7.93
C ALA A 48 12.42 -0.31 7.30
N LEU A 49 11.36 -1.11 7.19
CA LEU A 49 11.42 -2.42 6.55
C LEU A 49 11.76 -2.32 5.05
N PHE A 50 11.17 -1.37 4.33
CA PHE A 50 11.47 -1.15 2.91
C PHE A 50 12.93 -0.79 2.67
N LYS A 51 13.51 0.08 3.52
CA LYS A 51 14.94 0.43 3.48
C LYS A 51 15.82 -0.80 3.75
N GLU A 52 15.48 -1.57 4.77
CA GLU A 52 16.23 -2.78 5.14
C GLU A 52 16.21 -3.81 4.00
N ILE A 53 15.04 -4.06 3.41
CA ILE A 53 14.90 -4.96 2.26
C ILE A 53 15.72 -4.42 1.09
N ASN A 54 15.61 -3.13 0.78
CA ASN A 54 16.36 -2.52 -0.32
C ASN A 54 17.87 -2.66 -0.16
N SER A 55 18.38 -2.47 1.06
CA SER A 55 19.82 -2.57 1.35
C SER A 55 20.38 -3.99 1.17
N ASN A 56 19.53 -5.01 1.21
CA ASN A 56 19.90 -6.42 1.07
C ASN A 56 19.44 -7.03 -0.26
N SER A 57 18.75 -6.27 -1.11
CA SER A 57 18.27 -6.72 -2.43
C SER A 57 19.34 -6.55 -3.51
N LYS A 58 19.15 -7.24 -4.63
CA LYS A 58 19.98 -7.00 -5.83
C LYS A 58 19.72 -5.62 -6.39
N SER A 59 20.73 -5.01 -6.99
CA SER A 59 20.66 -3.64 -7.54
C SER A 59 19.63 -3.46 -8.65
N ASP A 60 19.24 -4.54 -9.35
CA ASP A 60 18.29 -4.56 -10.45
C ASP A 60 16.91 -5.16 -10.07
N GLU A 61 16.66 -5.39 -8.78
CA GLU A 61 15.46 -6.06 -8.29
C GLU A 61 14.30 -5.07 -8.09
N ASN A 62 13.14 -5.39 -8.67
CA ASN A 62 11.89 -4.73 -8.30
C ASN A 62 11.49 -5.18 -6.90
N ILE A 63 11.01 -4.26 -6.06
CA ILE A 63 10.52 -4.55 -4.71
C ILE A 63 9.08 -4.06 -4.61
N PHE A 64 8.22 -4.85 -3.95
CA PHE A 64 6.87 -4.43 -3.64
C PHE A 64 6.38 -5.09 -2.36
N ILE A 65 6.13 -4.32 -1.32
CA ILE A 65 5.67 -4.81 -0.04
C ILE A 65 4.41 -4.08 0.40
N SER A 66 3.61 -4.73 1.27
CA SER A 66 2.50 -4.10 1.96
C SER A 66 2.84 -3.90 3.44
N PRO A 67 3.26 -2.69 3.87
CA PRO A 67 3.53 -2.38 5.27
C PRO A 67 2.36 -2.70 6.18
N LEU A 68 1.16 -2.26 5.81
CA LEU A 68 -0.06 -2.50 6.60
C LEU A 68 -0.34 -3.99 6.80
N SER A 69 -0.13 -4.81 5.76
CA SER A 69 -0.31 -6.26 5.80
C SER A 69 0.67 -6.92 6.77
N ILE A 70 1.96 -6.61 6.63
CA ILE A 70 3.01 -7.18 7.46
C ILE A 70 2.83 -6.74 8.92
N HIS A 71 2.54 -5.46 9.16
CA HIS A 71 2.26 -4.91 10.49
C HIS A 71 1.08 -5.61 11.15
N THR A 72 0.01 -5.87 10.39
CA THR A 72 -1.18 -6.60 10.85
C THR A 72 -0.86 -8.06 11.20
N ALA A 73 -0.10 -8.76 10.35
CA ALA A 73 0.32 -10.16 10.61
C ALA A 73 1.19 -10.27 11.88
N LEU A 74 2.14 -9.36 12.05
CA LEU A 74 2.96 -9.28 13.26
C LEU A 74 2.12 -8.90 14.48
N GLY A 75 1.11 -8.03 14.35
CA GLY A 75 0.16 -7.70 15.40
C GLY A 75 -0.62 -8.91 15.91
N MET A 76 -1.03 -9.81 15.00
CA MET A 76 -1.64 -11.09 15.41
C MET A 76 -0.69 -11.95 16.26
N ALA A 77 0.57 -12.07 15.86
CA ALA A 77 1.57 -12.82 16.61
C ALA A 77 1.90 -12.14 17.95
N TRP A 78 1.99 -10.81 17.99
CA TRP A 78 2.26 -10.01 19.18
C TRP A 78 1.24 -10.24 20.30
N ASN A 79 -0.02 -10.51 19.97
CA ASN A 79 -1.06 -10.87 20.94
C ASN A 79 -0.75 -12.13 21.74
N GLY A 80 0.08 -12.98 21.21
CA GLY A 80 0.52 -14.22 21.90
C GLY A 80 1.90 -14.14 22.47
N ALA A 81 2.62 -13.05 22.25
CA ALA A 81 3.98 -12.86 22.74
C ALA A 81 3.99 -12.45 24.24
N GLY A 82 5.05 -12.82 24.95
CA GLY A 82 5.31 -12.43 26.32
C GLY A 82 6.71 -11.83 26.49
N THR A 83 6.99 -11.31 27.65
CA THR A 83 8.29 -10.82 28.11
C THR A 83 9.09 -10.02 27.06
N SER A 84 10.36 -10.31 26.88
CA SER A 84 11.26 -9.65 25.91
C SER A 84 10.87 -9.90 24.45
N THR A 85 10.21 -11.01 24.13
CA THR A 85 9.67 -11.28 22.79
C THR A 85 8.63 -10.21 22.42
N LYS A 86 7.68 -9.96 23.32
CA LYS A 86 6.66 -8.94 23.14
C LYS A 86 7.24 -7.53 23.02
N SER A 87 8.20 -7.21 23.87
CA SER A 87 8.86 -5.89 23.86
C SER A 87 9.65 -5.63 22.58
N GLN A 88 10.41 -6.61 22.08
CA GLN A 88 11.13 -6.47 20.81
C GLN A 88 10.19 -6.33 19.62
N MET A 89 9.12 -7.13 19.57
CA MET A 89 8.10 -6.98 18.54
C MET A 89 7.47 -5.58 18.57
N ALA A 90 7.05 -5.09 19.75
CA ALA A 90 6.48 -3.76 19.90
C ALA A 90 7.45 -2.67 19.45
N SER A 91 8.73 -2.76 19.82
CA SER A 91 9.78 -1.81 19.45
C SER A 91 9.98 -1.74 17.94
N VAL A 92 10.15 -2.88 17.26
CA VAL A 92 10.36 -2.94 15.81
C VAL A 92 9.12 -2.51 15.04
N MET A 93 7.94 -2.82 15.57
CA MET A 93 6.66 -2.38 15.01
C MET A 93 6.30 -0.93 15.34
N TYR A 94 7.12 -0.22 16.14
CA TYR A 94 6.86 1.14 16.63
C TYR A 94 5.51 1.27 17.34
N LEU A 95 5.02 0.21 17.99
CA LEU A 95 3.73 0.26 18.65
C LEU A 95 3.70 1.35 19.73
N PRO A 96 2.60 2.13 19.84
CA PRO A 96 2.50 3.19 20.85
C PRO A 96 2.49 2.61 22.27
N ASP A 97 2.89 3.44 23.23
CA ASP A 97 2.76 3.14 24.66
C ASP A 97 1.27 3.22 25.07
N ALA A 98 0.56 2.15 24.84
CA ALA A 98 -0.87 2.02 25.08
C ALA A 98 -1.21 0.61 25.54
N SER A 99 -2.40 0.42 26.10
CA SER A 99 -2.84 -0.92 26.50
C SER A 99 -2.99 -1.84 25.27
N GLU A 100 -2.82 -3.14 25.48
CA GLU A 100 -3.04 -4.14 24.41
C GLU A 100 -4.41 -4.03 23.77
N GLN A 101 -5.42 -3.71 24.56
CA GLN A 101 -6.77 -3.48 24.06
C GLN A 101 -6.83 -2.30 23.10
N GLN A 102 -6.25 -1.15 23.44
CA GLN A 102 -6.23 0.04 22.59
C GLN A 102 -5.46 -0.20 21.27
N ILE A 103 -4.34 -0.92 21.35
CA ILE A 103 -3.55 -1.32 20.16
C ILE A 103 -4.40 -2.21 19.24
N ASN A 104 -5.05 -3.24 19.78
CA ASN A 104 -5.90 -4.13 19.01
C ASN A 104 -7.14 -3.43 18.41
N GLU A 105 -7.78 -2.54 19.17
CA GLU A 105 -8.88 -1.71 18.68
C GLU A 105 -8.44 -0.80 17.54
N SER A 106 -7.20 -0.27 17.60
CA SER A 106 -6.61 0.53 16.53
C SER A 106 -6.43 -0.28 15.26
N PHE A 107 -5.85 -1.48 15.33
CA PHE A 107 -5.73 -2.38 14.16
C PHE A 107 -7.09 -2.67 13.52
N SER A 108 -8.08 -3.01 14.35
CA SER A 108 -9.44 -3.33 13.88
C SER A 108 -10.10 -2.14 13.19
N LYS A 109 -10.01 -0.95 13.80
CA LYS A 109 -10.67 0.25 13.30
C LYS A 109 -10.00 0.78 12.04
N ILE A 110 -8.66 0.84 12.01
CA ILE A 110 -7.90 1.30 10.84
C ILE A 110 -8.23 0.43 9.63
N SER A 111 -8.10 -0.90 9.76
CA SER A 111 -8.43 -1.83 8.68
C SER A 111 -9.88 -1.67 8.20
N GLY A 112 -10.84 -1.60 9.13
CA GLY A 112 -12.26 -1.45 8.80
C GLY A 112 -12.58 -0.14 8.09
N GLN A 113 -11.97 0.97 8.48
CA GLN A 113 -12.20 2.29 7.88
C GLN A 113 -11.53 2.42 6.51
N ILE A 114 -10.30 1.90 6.36
CA ILE A 114 -9.62 1.87 5.06
C ILE A 114 -10.45 1.06 4.04
N LEU A 115 -10.93 -0.13 4.42
CA LEU A 115 -11.74 -0.97 3.53
C LEU A 115 -13.06 -0.32 3.09
N ALA A 116 -13.60 0.60 3.88
CA ALA A 116 -14.88 1.26 3.63
C ALA A 116 -14.73 2.66 3.00
N SER A 117 -13.51 3.15 2.78
CA SER A 117 -13.28 4.56 2.43
C SER A 117 -13.66 4.92 1.00
N ASP A 118 -13.62 3.97 0.06
CA ASP A 118 -13.95 4.22 -1.35
C ASP A 118 -14.67 3.02 -1.97
N PRO A 119 -15.95 3.17 -2.39
CA PRO A 119 -16.71 2.07 -2.97
C PRO A 119 -16.25 1.65 -4.37
N LYS A 120 -15.47 2.49 -5.08
CA LYS A 120 -14.94 2.21 -6.41
C LYS A 120 -13.58 1.50 -6.37
N VAL A 121 -12.98 1.42 -5.18
CA VAL A 121 -11.72 0.72 -4.97
C VAL A 121 -11.99 -0.57 -4.20
N LYS A 122 -11.65 -1.70 -4.81
CA LYS A 122 -11.72 -2.99 -4.13
C LYS A 122 -10.42 -3.24 -3.38
N MET A 123 -10.51 -3.26 -2.07
CA MET A 123 -9.41 -3.65 -1.20
C MET A 123 -9.90 -4.71 -0.22
N ASP A 124 -9.16 -5.80 -0.11
CA ASP A 124 -9.42 -6.89 0.83
C ASP A 124 -8.19 -7.13 1.70
N ILE A 125 -8.38 -7.15 3.01
CA ILE A 125 -7.37 -7.58 3.98
C ILE A 125 -7.92 -8.82 4.68
N ALA A 126 -7.32 -9.97 4.43
CA ALA A 126 -7.77 -11.24 4.96
C ALA A 126 -6.72 -11.85 5.87
N ASN A 127 -7.13 -12.24 7.07
CA ASN A 127 -6.27 -12.85 8.08
C ASN A 127 -6.72 -14.27 8.37
N SER A 128 -5.78 -15.19 8.60
CA SER A 128 -6.08 -16.54 9.03
C SER A 128 -5.02 -17.09 9.98
N ILE A 129 -5.49 -17.97 10.87
CA ILE A 129 -4.66 -18.77 11.76
C ILE A 129 -4.93 -20.23 11.45
N TRP A 130 -3.88 -20.95 11.08
CA TRP A 130 -3.93 -22.39 10.80
C TRP A 130 -3.06 -23.06 11.83
N TYR A 131 -3.60 -23.95 12.65
CA TYR A 131 -2.83 -24.64 13.67
C TYR A 131 -3.01 -26.15 13.62
N ARG A 132 -1.96 -26.85 14.03
CA ARG A 132 -1.89 -28.31 13.96
C ARG A 132 -2.94 -28.95 14.86
N LYS A 133 -3.71 -29.90 14.34
CA LYS A 133 -4.72 -30.66 15.08
C LYS A 133 -4.12 -31.34 16.31
N GLY A 134 -4.79 -31.17 17.43
CA GLY A 134 -4.35 -31.67 18.73
C GLY A 134 -3.27 -30.81 19.42
N TYR A 135 -2.81 -29.70 18.81
CA TYR A 135 -1.93 -28.75 19.48
C TYR A 135 -2.74 -27.82 20.39
N LYS A 136 -2.30 -27.69 21.63
CA LYS A 136 -3.03 -26.88 22.63
C LYS A 136 -2.79 -25.39 22.41
N VAL A 137 -3.65 -24.74 21.62
CA VAL A 137 -3.67 -23.29 21.44
C VAL A 137 -4.63 -22.66 22.44
N LYS A 138 -4.21 -21.58 23.11
CA LYS A 138 -5.02 -20.85 24.09
C LYS A 138 -6.22 -20.18 23.43
N LYS A 139 -7.39 -20.39 24.01
CA LYS A 139 -8.66 -19.84 23.47
C LYS A 139 -8.69 -18.31 23.45
N GLU A 140 -8.03 -17.69 24.43
CA GLU A 140 -7.90 -16.24 24.55
C GLU A 140 -7.19 -15.66 23.32
N PHE A 141 -6.07 -16.26 22.91
CA PHE A 141 -5.33 -15.87 21.71
C PHE A 141 -6.19 -15.96 20.44
N LEU A 142 -6.89 -17.08 20.26
CA LEU A 142 -7.78 -17.27 19.12
C LEU A 142 -8.93 -16.25 19.12
N SER A 143 -9.53 -16.01 20.30
CA SER A 143 -10.65 -15.08 20.47
C SER A 143 -10.24 -13.63 20.19
N LEU A 144 -9.06 -13.19 20.66
CA LEU A 144 -8.52 -11.85 20.39
C LEU A 144 -8.30 -11.65 18.88
N ASN A 145 -7.66 -12.60 18.22
CA ASN A 145 -7.38 -12.49 16.79
C ASN A 145 -8.67 -12.57 15.94
N LYS A 146 -9.64 -13.37 16.34
CA LYS A 146 -10.96 -13.39 15.69
C LYS A 146 -11.69 -12.05 15.86
N LYS A 147 -11.65 -11.47 17.07
CA LYS A 147 -12.35 -10.21 17.41
C LYS A 147 -11.76 -9.01 16.67
N TYR A 148 -10.45 -8.82 16.75
CA TYR A 148 -9.81 -7.58 16.31
C TYR A 148 -9.24 -7.64 14.89
N PHE A 149 -8.80 -8.81 14.45
CA PHE A 149 -8.21 -9.00 13.12
C PHE A 149 -9.13 -9.74 12.16
N LYS A 150 -10.34 -10.13 12.60
CA LYS A 150 -11.31 -10.93 11.81
C LYS A 150 -10.66 -12.20 11.23
N ALA A 151 -9.70 -12.78 11.96
CA ALA A 151 -8.96 -13.92 11.48
C ALA A 151 -9.84 -15.18 11.35
N ASP A 152 -9.73 -15.85 10.20
CA ASP A 152 -10.29 -17.19 10.00
C ASP A 152 -9.44 -18.20 10.79
N ILE A 153 -10.07 -18.94 11.72
CA ILE A 153 -9.39 -19.88 12.61
C ILE A 153 -9.61 -21.30 12.12
N ASN A 154 -8.52 -22.00 11.82
CA ASN A 154 -8.55 -23.33 11.22
C ASN A 154 -7.62 -24.31 11.97
N GLU A 155 -8.20 -25.37 12.53
CA GLU A 155 -7.46 -26.53 13.01
C GLU A 155 -7.27 -27.51 11.86
N MET A 156 -6.04 -28.04 11.66
CA MET A 156 -5.71 -28.84 10.49
C MET A 156 -4.71 -29.95 10.80
N VAL A 157 -4.82 -31.06 10.08
CA VAL A 157 -3.86 -32.17 10.12
C VAL A 157 -2.68 -31.85 9.20
N PHE A 158 -1.60 -31.31 9.73
CA PHE A 158 -0.44 -30.86 8.94
C PHE A 158 0.28 -31.96 8.16
N THR A 159 0.10 -33.23 8.56
CA THR A 159 0.62 -34.38 7.83
C THR A 159 -0.26 -34.81 6.64
N ASP A 160 -1.45 -34.23 6.48
CA ASP A 160 -2.27 -34.44 5.29
C ASP A 160 -1.63 -33.74 4.08
N PRO A 161 -1.35 -34.44 2.97
CA PRO A 161 -0.76 -33.85 1.77
C PRO A 161 -1.56 -32.69 1.19
N ASN A 162 -2.87 -32.62 1.44
CA ASN A 162 -3.74 -31.56 0.95
C ASN A 162 -3.67 -30.27 1.78
N SER A 163 -3.09 -30.29 2.99
CA SER A 163 -3.09 -29.14 3.90
C SER A 163 -2.44 -27.90 3.29
N LYS A 164 -1.32 -28.07 2.60
CA LYS A 164 -0.68 -26.97 1.85
C LYS A 164 -1.59 -26.40 0.78
N THR A 165 -2.24 -27.25 0.02
CA THR A 165 -3.16 -26.83 -1.06
C THR A 165 -4.36 -26.07 -0.51
N ILE A 166 -4.92 -26.49 0.62
CA ILE A 166 -6.07 -25.80 1.26
C ILE A 166 -5.67 -24.39 1.69
N MET A 167 -4.50 -24.21 2.34
CA MET A 167 -3.99 -22.90 2.75
C MET A 167 -3.74 -21.99 1.53
N ASN A 168 -3.10 -22.52 0.49
CA ASN A 168 -2.80 -21.77 -0.72
C ASN A 168 -4.08 -21.40 -1.49
N ASN A 169 -5.05 -22.28 -1.56
CA ASN A 169 -6.36 -21.99 -2.17
C ASN A 169 -7.11 -20.89 -1.40
N TRP A 170 -7.01 -20.86 -0.05
CA TRP A 170 -7.58 -19.77 0.75
C TRP A 170 -6.95 -18.42 0.36
N VAL A 171 -5.62 -18.36 0.25
CA VAL A 171 -4.92 -17.14 -0.19
C VAL A 171 -5.31 -16.75 -1.61
N ALA A 172 -5.37 -17.71 -2.54
CA ALA A 172 -5.78 -17.48 -3.92
C ALA A 172 -7.18 -16.86 -4.01
N GLN A 173 -8.14 -17.39 -3.25
CA GLN A 173 -9.50 -16.84 -3.18
C GLN A 173 -9.52 -15.40 -2.63
N LYS A 174 -8.74 -15.12 -1.56
CA LYS A 174 -8.68 -13.80 -0.94
C LYS A 174 -7.93 -12.76 -1.79
N THR A 175 -7.10 -13.20 -2.72
CA THR A 175 -6.31 -12.32 -3.60
C THR A 175 -6.74 -12.40 -5.08
N ASN A 176 -7.98 -12.80 -5.34
CA ASN A 176 -8.51 -12.92 -6.70
C ASN A 176 -7.58 -13.71 -7.65
N ASN A 177 -7.00 -14.81 -7.15
CA ASN A 177 -6.02 -15.68 -7.82
C ASN A 177 -4.70 -15.00 -8.24
N LYS A 178 -4.36 -13.83 -7.69
CA LYS A 178 -3.08 -13.17 -7.98
C LYS A 178 -1.93 -13.75 -7.17
N ILE A 179 -2.22 -14.23 -5.96
CA ILE A 179 -1.26 -14.96 -5.12
C ILE A 179 -1.79 -16.38 -4.95
N THR A 180 -1.22 -17.32 -5.70
CA THR A 180 -1.69 -18.72 -5.71
C THR A 180 -0.91 -19.62 -4.75
N GLN A 181 0.21 -19.14 -4.21
CA GLN A 181 1.05 -19.90 -3.28
C GLN A 181 1.72 -18.97 -2.27
N ILE A 182 1.58 -19.25 -0.97
CA ILE A 182 2.28 -18.58 0.12
C ILE A 182 2.94 -19.62 1.05
N VAL A 183 2.35 -20.79 1.18
CA VAL A 183 2.93 -21.92 1.91
C VAL A 183 3.64 -22.82 0.93
N ASP A 184 4.98 -22.90 1.05
CA ASP A 184 5.81 -23.72 0.17
C ASP A 184 5.83 -25.20 0.64
N GLU A 185 5.93 -25.40 1.97
CA GLU A 185 5.99 -26.71 2.60
C GLU A 185 5.40 -26.68 4.03
N ILE A 186 4.95 -27.83 4.50
CA ILE A 186 4.56 -28.05 5.88
C ILE A 186 5.41 -29.19 6.43
N THR A 187 6.23 -28.92 7.45
CA THR A 187 7.09 -29.93 8.12
C THR A 187 6.51 -30.33 9.47
N SER A 188 7.06 -31.39 10.07
CA SER A 188 6.68 -31.87 11.41
C SER A 188 6.87 -30.83 12.50
N ASP A 189 7.78 -29.86 12.31
CA ASP A 189 8.11 -28.85 13.31
C ASP A 189 7.15 -27.66 13.30
N HIS A 190 6.41 -27.50 12.18
CA HIS A 190 5.40 -26.45 12.10
C HIS A 190 4.23 -26.76 13.05
N VAL A 191 3.85 -25.79 13.85
CA VAL A 191 2.69 -25.88 14.76
C VAL A 191 1.58 -24.90 14.38
N MET A 192 1.94 -23.79 13.73
CA MET A 192 1.00 -22.73 13.36
C MET A 192 1.50 -21.93 12.15
N PHE A 193 0.56 -21.47 11.33
CA PHE A 193 0.75 -20.45 10.32
C PHE A 193 -0.20 -19.29 10.60
N LEU A 194 0.36 -18.07 10.63
CA LEU A 194 -0.38 -16.83 10.63
C LEU A 194 -0.26 -16.25 9.21
N ILE A 195 -1.36 -16.19 8.49
CA ILE A 195 -1.37 -15.74 7.11
C ILE A 195 -2.20 -14.46 7.02
N ASN A 196 -1.61 -13.43 6.45
CA ASN A 196 -2.31 -12.24 6.01
C ASN A 196 -2.20 -12.16 4.47
N ALA A 197 -3.32 -11.89 3.81
CA ALA A 197 -3.39 -11.69 2.38
C ALA A 197 -4.04 -10.33 2.11
N VAL A 198 -3.39 -9.53 1.28
CA VAL A 198 -3.90 -8.21 0.87
C VAL A 198 -4.05 -8.17 -0.63
N TYR A 199 -5.21 -7.69 -1.05
CA TYR A 199 -5.55 -7.45 -2.44
C TYR A 199 -5.98 -6.00 -2.62
N PHE A 200 -5.50 -5.35 -3.66
CA PHE A 200 -5.89 -4.00 -4.05
C PHE A 200 -6.20 -3.98 -5.55
N LYS A 201 -7.36 -3.42 -5.87
CA LYS A 201 -7.76 -3.11 -7.25
C LYS A 201 -8.40 -1.74 -7.27
N GLY A 202 -7.78 -0.78 -7.94
CA GLY A 202 -8.27 0.58 -8.08
C GLY A 202 -8.20 1.01 -9.53
N MET A 203 -9.32 1.49 -10.10
CA MET A 203 -9.32 2.20 -11.37
C MET A 203 -8.85 3.64 -11.13
N TRP A 204 -8.10 4.21 -12.05
CA TRP A 204 -7.74 5.62 -11.97
C TRP A 204 -9.00 6.50 -11.91
N THR A 205 -8.96 7.57 -11.14
CA THR A 205 -10.02 8.61 -11.21
C THR A 205 -10.09 9.20 -12.63
N ASN A 206 -8.94 9.34 -13.27
CA ASN A 206 -8.79 9.73 -14.66
C ASN A 206 -7.97 8.64 -15.36
N GLU A 207 -8.59 7.86 -16.24
CA GLU A 207 -7.95 6.77 -16.97
C GLU A 207 -7.04 7.31 -18.09
N PHE A 208 -5.97 6.58 -18.39
CA PHE A 208 -5.14 6.87 -19.57
C PHE A 208 -5.85 6.39 -20.84
N ASN A 209 -5.78 7.17 -21.92
CA ASN A 209 -6.25 6.68 -23.22
C ASN A 209 -5.23 5.68 -23.79
N PRO A 210 -5.64 4.41 -24.07
CA PRO A 210 -4.74 3.41 -24.63
C PRO A 210 -4.08 3.82 -25.96
N GLU A 211 -4.74 4.70 -26.74
CA GLU A 211 -4.19 5.22 -27.99
C GLU A 211 -2.96 6.11 -27.78
N ASN A 212 -2.80 6.67 -26.56
CA ASN A 212 -1.64 7.50 -26.19
C ASN A 212 -0.53 6.68 -25.51
N THR A 213 -0.65 5.34 -25.50
CA THR A 213 0.39 4.45 -24.94
C THR A 213 1.33 4.02 -26.03
N HIS A 214 2.59 4.44 -25.93
CA HIS A 214 3.63 4.16 -26.93
C HIS A 214 4.91 3.67 -26.28
N LYS A 215 5.75 2.96 -27.07
CA LYS A 215 7.11 2.62 -26.66
C LYS A 215 7.94 3.88 -26.51
N ARG A 216 8.57 4.04 -25.33
CA ARG A 216 9.48 5.14 -25.00
C ARG A 216 10.71 4.61 -24.28
N PRO A 217 11.86 5.28 -24.43
CA PRO A 217 13.08 4.84 -23.75
C PRO A 217 12.96 4.98 -22.23
N PHE A 218 13.28 3.90 -21.52
CA PHE A 218 13.48 3.83 -20.08
C PHE A 218 14.96 3.59 -19.82
N PHE A 219 15.58 4.42 -19.01
CA PHE A 219 17.00 4.41 -18.71
C PHE A 219 17.23 3.58 -17.44
N MET A 220 17.87 2.41 -17.62
CA MET A 220 18.15 1.49 -16.54
C MET A 220 19.27 2.01 -15.63
N ALA A 221 19.37 1.47 -14.41
CA ALA A 221 20.40 1.88 -13.45
C ALA A 221 21.84 1.56 -13.89
N ASP A 222 22.03 0.59 -14.78
CA ASP A 222 23.32 0.23 -15.37
C ASP A 222 23.72 1.13 -16.57
N GLY A 223 22.92 2.14 -16.89
CA GLY A 223 23.11 3.06 -18.02
C GLY A 223 22.59 2.54 -19.35
N SER A 224 22.11 1.31 -19.45
CA SER A 224 21.43 0.80 -20.64
C SER A 224 20.03 1.43 -20.79
N LYS A 225 19.43 1.30 -21.97
CA LYS A 225 18.07 1.77 -22.23
C LYS A 225 17.24 0.65 -22.85
N LYS A 226 15.93 0.67 -22.52
CA LYS A 226 14.95 -0.29 -23.00
C LYS A 226 13.69 0.47 -23.43
N ASP A 227 13.11 0.12 -24.57
CA ASP A 227 11.87 0.75 -25.02
C ASP A 227 10.67 0.08 -24.31
N ILE A 228 10.02 0.82 -23.42
CA ILE A 228 8.92 0.35 -22.56
C ILE A 228 7.60 0.98 -22.97
N MET A 229 6.52 0.20 -22.95
CA MET A 229 5.16 0.73 -23.15
C MET A 229 4.85 1.75 -22.06
N THR A 230 4.73 3.00 -22.46
CA THR A 230 4.55 4.16 -21.57
C THR A 230 3.23 4.85 -21.89
N MET A 231 2.37 4.93 -20.89
CA MET A 231 1.09 5.62 -20.90
C MET A 231 1.29 7.13 -20.85
N GLU A 232 0.50 7.90 -21.55
CA GLU A 232 0.58 9.37 -21.56
C GLU A 232 -0.76 10.00 -21.27
N MET A 233 -0.76 11.03 -20.40
CA MET A 233 -1.94 11.82 -20.07
C MET A 233 -1.53 13.23 -19.68
N THR A 234 -2.29 14.23 -20.13
CA THR A 234 -2.17 15.61 -19.64
C THR A 234 -3.37 15.92 -18.75
N HIS A 235 -3.11 16.14 -17.47
CA HIS A 235 -4.16 16.45 -16.50
C HIS A 235 -3.57 17.22 -15.30
N ARG A 236 -4.47 17.71 -14.41
CA ARG A 236 -4.06 18.33 -13.14
C ARG A 236 -3.88 17.27 -12.08
N PHE A 237 -2.66 17.12 -11.59
CA PHE A 237 -2.32 16.22 -10.49
C PHE A 237 -1.72 17.01 -9.32
N PRO A 238 -1.88 16.54 -8.07
CA PRO A 238 -1.02 16.99 -6.99
C PRO A 238 0.44 16.66 -7.33
N TYR A 239 1.29 17.67 -7.24
CA TYR A 239 2.71 17.60 -7.62
C TYR A 239 3.56 18.42 -6.66
N SER A 240 4.79 17.98 -6.46
CA SER A 240 5.80 18.69 -5.70
C SER A 240 7.20 18.43 -6.27
N GLU A 241 8.04 19.47 -6.28
CA GLU A 241 9.49 19.34 -6.53
C GLU A 241 10.21 19.43 -5.21
N ARG A 242 11.04 18.43 -4.93
CA ARG A 242 11.86 18.37 -3.74
C ARG A 242 13.33 18.32 -4.12
N ARG A 243 14.22 18.45 -3.14
CA ARG A 243 15.66 18.45 -3.41
C ARG A 243 16.12 17.09 -3.92
N GLY A 244 16.34 16.99 -5.23
CA GLY A 244 16.86 15.81 -5.92
C GLY A 244 15.81 14.80 -6.38
N TYR A 245 14.49 15.08 -6.21
CA TYR A 245 13.44 14.24 -6.75
C TYR A 245 12.13 14.99 -6.94
N LYS A 246 11.24 14.43 -7.73
CA LYS A 246 9.90 14.95 -8.02
C LYS A 246 8.85 13.96 -7.55
N VAL A 247 7.68 14.48 -7.17
CA VAL A 247 6.55 13.69 -6.68
C VAL A 247 5.29 14.04 -7.46
N ALA A 248 4.56 13.02 -7.89
CA ALA A 248 3.21 13.17 -8.45
C ALA A 248 2.25 12.19 -7.75
N GLU A 249 1.01 12.63 -7.52
CA GLU A 249 -0.03 11.81 -6.91
C GLU A 249 -1.18 11.58 -7.89
N LEU A 250 -1.48 10.30 -8.17
CA LEU A 250 -2.54 9.86 -9.08
C LEU A 250 -3.67 9.24 -8.27
N PRO A 251 -4.87 9.84 -8.26
CA PRO A 251 -5.99 9.33 -7.48
C PRO A 251 -6.64 8.10 -8.15
N TYR A 252 -7.16 7.19 -7.30
CA TYR A 252 -8.04 6.09 -7.67
C TYR A 252 -9.48 6.34 -7.26
N GLY A 253 -10.43 5.77 -7.99
CA GLY A 253 -11.86 5.77 -7.66
C GLY A 253 -12.41 7.17 -7.44
N ASP A 254 -12.96 7.42 -6.25
CA ASP A 254 -13.48 8.72 -5.83
C ASP A 254 -12.39 9.61 -5.17
N GLY A 255 -11.13 9.20 -5.20
CA GLY A 255 -9.98 9.97 -4.74
C GLY A 255 -9.56 9.72 -3.29
N ASN A 256 -10.12 8.71 -2.62
CA ASN A 256 -9.71 8.35 -1.25
C ASN A 256 -8.42 7.51 -1.21
N PHE A 257 -8.07 6.90 -2.33
CA PHE A 257 -6.80 6.21 -2.53
C PHE A 257 -6.01 6.87 -3.64
N SER A 258 -4.70 6.77 -3.58
CA SER A 258 -3.83 7.27 -4.63
C SER A 258 -2.53 6.47 -4.75
N MET A 259 -1.93 6.55 -5.95
CA MET A 259 -0.53 6.21 -6.16
C MET A 259 0.30 7.48 -6.05
N VAL A 260 1.30 7.47 -5.20
CA VAL A 260 2.33 8.51 -5.11
C VAL A 260 3.57 7.98 -5.80
N ILE A 261 4.05 8.69 -6.81
CA ILE A 261 5.26 8.36 -7.56
C ILE A 261 6.36 9.31 -7.15
N LEU A 262 7.50 8.77 -6.71
CA LEU A 262 8.70 9.51 -6.37
C LEU A 262 9.78 9.20 -7.42
N LEU A 263 10.08 10.19 -8.25
CA LEU A 263 11.04 10.07 -9.34
C LEU A 263 12.33 10.81 -8.98
N PRO A 264 13.45 10.11 -8.70
CA PRO A 264 14.72 10.78 -8.43
C PRO A 264 15.19 11.57 -9.66
N ASP A 265 15.88 12.69 -9.48
CA ASP A 265 16.54 13.39 -10.56
C ASP A 265 17.64 12.51 -11.18
N GLN A 266 18.13 12.86 -12.38
CA GLN A 266 19.09 12.02 -13.11
C GLN A 266 20.40 11.77 -12.34
N GLU A 267 20.77 12.68 -11.47
CA GLU A 267 22.00 12.63 -10.66
C GLU A 267 21.79 11.95 -9.30
N MET A 268 20.54 11.65 -8.91
CA MET A 268 20.21 10.99 -7.65
C MET A 268 20.01 9.49 -7.88
N ALA A 269 20.81 8.66 -7.26
CA ALA A 269 20.57 7.22 -7.24
C ALA A 269 19.28 6.90 -6.46
N ILE A 270 18.50 5.92 -6.95
CA ILE A 270 17.25 5.52 -6.29
C ILE A 270 17.46 5.06 -4.84
N ASP A 271 18.59 4.44 -4.53
CA ASP A 271 18.92 4.00 -3.19
C ASP A 271 19.10 5.19 -2.22
N VAL A 272 19.61 6.32 -2.71
CA VAL A 272 19.70 7.57 -1.93
C VAL A 272 18.30 8.08 -1.62
N LEU A 273 17.41 8.11 -2.62
CA LEU A 273 16.00 8.46 -2.40
C LEU A 273 15.35 7.57 -1.36
N ILE A 274 15.53 6.25 -1.44
CA ILE A 274 14.98 5.30 -0.48
C ILE A 274 15.54 5.57 0.93
N GLN A 275 16.83 5.86 1.08
CA GLN A 275 17.44 6.12 2.37
C GLN A 275 16.92 7.39 3.05
N ILE A 276 16.60 8.44 2.32
CA ILE A 276 16.04 9.68 2.88
C ILE A 276 14.54 9.59 3.18
N LEU A 277 13.83 8.58 2.66
CA LEU A 277 12.38 8.43 2.82
C LEU A 277 12.04 7.96 4.25
N THR A 278 12.07 8.88 5.21
CA THR A 278 11.64 8.67 6.60
C THR A 278 10.14 8.92 6.76
N SER A 279 9.61 8.66 7.95
CA SER A 279 8.21 9.01 8.29
C SER A 279 7.97 10.52 8.22
N GLU A 280 8.95 11.33 8.64
CA GLU A 280 8.92 12.79 8.55
C GLU A 280 8.89 13.23 7.08
N GLU A 281 9.80 12.68 6.25
CA GLU A 281 9.84 12.98 4.81
C GLU A 281 8.53 12.59 4.12
N TRP A 282 7.95 11.42 4.49
CA TRP A 282 6.66 11.00 3.98
C TRP A 282 5.54 11.99 4.34
N ASN A 283 5.52 12.50 5.56
CA ASN A 283 4.55 13.51 5.99
C ASN A 283 4.74 14.86 5.28
N GLU A 284 5.98 15.29 5.10
CA GLU A 284 6.31 16.51 4.34
C GLU A 284 5.89 16.40 2.87
N ILE A 285 6.18 15.25 2.21
CA ILE A 285 5.72 14.98 0.84
C ILE A 285 4.22 15.20 0.75
N ASN A 286 3.45 14.59 1.66
CA ASN A 286 1.99 14.69 1.63
C ASN A 286 1.45 16.09 1.94
N THR A 287 2.21 16.91 2.67
CA THR A 287 1.86 18.31 2.97
C THR A 287 2.17 19.23 1.79
N ASP A 288 3.25 18.96 1.06
CA ASP A 288 3.73 19.80 -0.05
C ASP A 288 3.02 19.52 -1.38
N LEU A 289 2.34 18.37 -1.49
CA LEU A 289 1.58 18.04 -2.68
C LEU A 289 0.44 19.03 -2.93
N ALA A 290 0.54 19.78 -4.01
CA ALA A 290 -0.45 20.77 -4.42
C ALA A 290 -0.82 20.61 -5.89
N TYR A 291 -2.07 20.93 -6.24
CA TYR A 291 -2.50 20.92 -7.64
C TYR A 291 -1.77 22.00 -8.44
N THR A 292 -1.09 21.59 -9.49
CA THR A 292 -0.45 22.48 -10.48
C THR A 292 -1.41 22.79 -11.63
N PRO A 293 -1.06 23.73 -12.55
CA PRO A 293 -1.90 23.98 -13.74
C PRO A 293 -2.20 22.73 -14.54
N GLU A 294 -1.23 22.13 -15.19
CA GLU A 294 -1.36 20.89 -15.96
C GLU A 294 0.00 20.20 -16.01
N ILE A 295 -0.02 18.89 -15.97
CA ILE A 295 1.16 18.02 -16.09
C ILE A 295 0.94 17.06 -17.24
N ASN A 296 1.89 17.02 -18.18
CA ASN A 296 2.01 15.92 -19.13
C ASN A 296 2.78 14.78 -18.44
N LEU A 297 2.02 13.79 -17.98
CA LEU A 297 2.53 12.62 -17.26
C LEU A 297 2.81 11.48 -18.24
N HIS A 298 4.01 10.92 -18.14
CA HIS A 298 4.42 9.70 -18.83
C HIS A 298 4.75 8.63 -17.79
N LEU A 299 3.94 7.58 -17.71
CA LEU A 299 4.08 6.49 -16.73
C LEU A 299 4.23 5.14 -17.47
N PRO A 300 5.31 4.37 -17.26
CA PRO A 300 5.43 3.04 -17.85
C PRO A 300 4.35 2.10 -17.31
N ARG A 301 3.83 1.19 -18.14
CA ARG A 301 3.13 0.01 -17.65
C ARG A 301 4.13 -0.86 -16.91
N PHE A 302 3.70 -1.48 -15.82
CA PHE A 302 4.52 -2.48 -15.13
C PHE A 302 3.66 -3.52 -14.45
N LYS A 303 4.21 -4.73 -14.34
CA LYS A 303 3.54 -5.87 -13.73
C LYS A 303 4.57 -6.84 -13.20
N PHE A 304 4.49 -7.14 -11.90
CA PHE A 304 5.35 -8.15 -11.30
C PHE A 304 4.77 -8.70 -10.00
N ALA A 305 5.25 -9.88 -9.62
CA ALA A 305 5.05 -10.47 -8.29
C ALA A 305 6.33 -10.27 -7.47
N TYR A 306 6.17 -10.11 -6.16
CA TYR A 306 7.29 -10.03 -5.23
C TYR A 306 7.11 -11.05 -4.10
N ASP A 307 8.14 -11.82 -3.82
CA ASP A 307 8.15 -12.91 -2.84
C ASP A 307 9.40 -12.81 -1.97
N ILE A 308 9.23 -12.61 -0.66
CA ILE A 308 10.33 -12.42 0.27
C ILE A 308 10.11 -13.15 1.59
N GLU A 309 11.21 -13.70 2.15
CA GLU A 309 11.31 -14.16 3.54
C GLU A 309 11.83 -13.01 4.42
N LEU A 310 10.99 -12.52 5.33
CA LEU A 310 11.25 -11.31 6.13
C LEU A 310 12.04 -11.54 7.41
N LYS A 311 12.27 -12.81 7.82
CA LYS A 311 12.93 -13.12 9.10
C LYS A 311 14.25 -12.38 9.28
N SER A 312 15.14 -12.43 8.29
CA SER A 312 16.44 -11.76 8.36
C SER A 312 16.30 -10.24 8.48
N SER A 313 15.41 -9.63 7.69
CA SER A 313 15.17 -8.18 7.75
C SER A 313 14.60 -7.75 9.10
N LEU A 314 13.67 -8.53 9.68
CA LEU A 314 13.11 -8.25 11.00
C LEU A 314 14.16 -8.41 12.11
N ILE A 315 15.07 -9.39 12.00
CA ILE A 315 16.22 -9.56 12.92
C ILE A 315 17.15 -8.35 12.83
N ASN A 316 17.50 -7.90 11.64
CA ASN A 316 18.36 -6.73 11.43
C ASN A 316 17.72 -5.44 11.98
N LEU A 317 16.40 -5.35 11.98
CA LEU A 317 15.66 -4.25 12.61
C LEU A 317 15.59 -4.38 14.16
N GLY A 318 16.05 -5.50 14.75
CA GLY A 318 16.10 -5.70 16.20
C GLY A 318 15.12 -6.73 16.77
N MET A 319 14.31 -7.39 15.94
CA MET A 319 13.35 -8.42 16.36
C MET A 319 14.04 -9.79 16.40
N ASN A 320 14.79 -10.10 17.45
CA ASN A 320 15.60 -11.32 17.55
C ASN A 320 14.87 -12.47 18.26
N HIS A 321 14.37 -12.22 19.46
CA HIS A 321 13.82 -13.24 20.35
C HIS A 321 12.68 -14.07 19.74
N PRO A 322 11.73 -13.50 18.97
CA PRO A 322 10.65 -14.26 18.36
C PRO A 322 11.11 -15.45 17.49
N PHE A 323 12.34 -15.38 16.97
CA PHE A 323 12.89 -16.33 16.00
C PHE A 323 13.85 -17.38 16.57
N ILE A 324 14.18 -17.27 17.86
CA ILE A 324 15.20 -18.16 18.48
C ILE A 324 14.52 -19.20 19.37
N PRO A 325 14.66 -20.51 19.05
CA PRO A 325 14.16 -21.58 19.92
C PRO A 325 14.71 -21.43 21.36
N GLY A 326 13.83 -21.54 22.34
CA GLY A 326 14.19 -21.43 23.75
C GLY A 326 14.32 -20.00 24.30
N LEU A 327 14.43 -18.98 23.45
CA LEU A 327 14.33 -17.56 23.83
C LEU A 327 12.98 -16.95 23.53
N ALA A 328 12.33 -17.44 22.47
CA ALA A 328 10.99 -16.98 22.09
C ALA A 328 9.99 -17.31 23.21
N ASP A 329 9.28 -16.28 23.64
CA ASP A 329 8.17 -16.40 24.59
C ASP A 329 6.86 -16.11 23.87
N PHE A 330 6.16 -17.17 23.47
CA PHE A 330 4.81 -17.13 22.96
C PHE A 330 3.85 -17.90 23.89
N SER A 331 4.08 -17.74 25.19
CA SER A 331 3.24 -18.36 26.23
C SER A 331 1.77 -17.93 26.15
N GLY A 332 1.47 -16.79 25.56
CA GLY A 332 0.11 -16.38 25.26
C GLY A 332 -0.58 -17.21 24.17
N ILE A 333 0.19 -17.92 23.32
CA ILE A 333 -0.35 -18.86 22.31
C ILE A 333 -0.49 -20.26 22.90
N SER A 334 0.55 -20.77 23.54
CA SER A 334 0.61 -22.15 24.07
C SER A 334 1.61 -22.25 25.19
N ASP A 335 1.40 -23.21 26.12
CA ASP A 335 2.36 -23.53 27.17
C ASP A 335 3.57 -24.33 26.64
N ALA A 336 3.50 -24.88 25.44
CA ALA A 336 4.64 -25.47 24.76
C ALA A 336 5.53 -24.36 24.18
N GLY A 337 6.84 -24.47 24.34
CA GLY A 337 7.80 -23.51 23.76
C GLY A 337 7.70 -23.50 22.24
N ILE A 338 7.22 -22.38 21.68
CA ILE A 338 7.12 -22.16 20.22
C ILE A 338 7.87 -20.89 19.83
N TYR A 339 8.27 -20.83 18.57
CA TYR A 339 8.96 -19.69 17.98
C TYR A 339 8.49 -19.47 16.56
N ILE A 340 8.71 -18.28 16.00
CA ILE A 340 8.41 -17.98 14.59
C ILE A 340 9.55 -18.57 13.74
N SER A 341 9.25 -19.59 12.94
CA SER A 341 10.23 -20.19 12.02
C SER A 341 10.44 -19.38 10.76
N ARG A 342 9.36 -18.80 10.19
CA ARG A 342 9.35 -18.06 8.94
C ARG A 342 8.34 -16.92 8.99
N VAL A 343 8.65 -15.82 8.26
CA VAL A 343 7.72 -14.72 7.99
C VAL A 343 7.73 -14.46 6.48
N LYS A 344 6.80 -15.09 5.76
CA LYS A 344 6.70 -14.98 4.31
C LYS A 344 5.76 -13.84 3.91
N HIS A 345 6.21 -13.00 2.99
CA HIS A 345 5.38 -11.97 2.37
C HIS A 345 5.38 -12.16 0.87
N LYS A 346 4.18 -12.15 0.28
CA LYS A 346 3.98 -12.11 -1.16
C LYS A 346 3.03 -10.99 -1.53
N SER A 347 3.35 -10.30 -2.60
CA SER A 347 2.54 -9.22 -3.16
C SER A 347 2.55 -9.29 -4.69
N PHE A 348 1.57 -8.65 -5.29
CA PHE A 348 1.43 -8.55 -6.74
C PHE A 348 0.96 -7.15 -7.10
N VAL A 349 1.52 -6.59 -8.16
CA VAL A 349 1.13 -5.31 -8.72
C VAL A 349 1.02 -5.41 -10.24
N GLU A 350 0.01 -4.78 -10.80
CA GLU A 350 -0.18 -4.59 -12.24
C GLU A 350 -0.74 -3.19 -12.46
N VAL A 351 -0.02 -2.35 -13.20
CA VAL A 351 -0.37 -0.96 -13.51
C VAL A 351 -0.50 -0.80 -15.02
N ASN A 352 -1.69 -0.38 -15.43
CA ASN A 352 -2.06 -0.14 -16.83
C ASN A 352 -2.91 1.12 -16.96
N GLU A 353 -3.49 1.37 -18.14
CA GLU A 353 -4.27 2.56 -18.46
C GLU A 353 -5.52 2.75 -17.61
N GLU A 354 -6.12 1.68 -17.17
CA GLU A 354 -7.36 1.70 -16.41
C GLU A 354 -7.13 1.88 -14.91
N GLY A 355 -5.92 1.48 -14.44
CA GLY A 355 -5.59 1.56 -13.01
C GLY A 355 -4.59 0.51 -12.55
N THR A 356 -4.73 0.15 -11.30
CA THR A 356 -4.08 -1.02 -10.73
C THR A 356 -5.07 -2.18 -10.75
N GLU A 357 -4.79 -3.17 -11.57
CA GLU A 357 -5.60 -4.38 -11.78
C GLU A 357 -7.05 -4.14 -12.31
N ALA A 358 -7.21 -3.47 -13.46
CA ALA A 358 -8.51 -3.14 -14.04
C ALA A 358 -8.83 -3.92 -15.33
N ALA A 359 -10.12 -3.96 -15.73
CA ALA A 359 -10.65 -4.52 -16.96
C ALA A 359 -11.42 -3.45 -17.75
N ALA A 360 -11.24 -3.42 -19.07
CA ALA A 360 -11.52 -2.30 -19.99
C ALA A 360 -12.88 -1.60 -19.87
N VAL A 361 -12.86 -0.27 -19.83
CA VAL A 361 -13.99 0.65 -20.06
C VAL A 361 -13.56 1.72 -21.05
N THR A 362 -14.45 2.10 -21.98
CA THR A 362 -14.17 3.11 -23.04
C THR A 362 -14.46 4.51 -22.52
N SER A 363 -13.48 5.41 -22.51
CA SER A 363 -13.65 6.82 -22.17
C SER A 363 -13.81 7.71 -23.42
N ILE A 364 -14.60 8.80 -23.31
CA ILE A 364 -14.80 9.81 -24.37
C ILE A 364 -14.07 11.08 -23.97
N GLU A 365 -13.10 11.51 -24.76
CA GLU A 365 -12.30 12.72 -24.55
C GLU A 365 -12.89 13.92 -25.30
N THR A 366 -13.10 15.06 -24.63
CA THR A 366 -13.45 16.34 -25.25
C THR A 366 -12.27 17.31 -25.14
N ARG A 367 -11.78 17.83 -26.28
CA ARG A 367 -10.65 18.76 -26.33
C ARG A 367 -11.13 20.23 -26.43
N GLU A 368 -10.58 21.08 -25.56
CA GLU A 368 -10.69 22.55 -25.73
C GLU A 368 -9.56 23.09 -26.61
N THR A 369 -9.87 24.09 -27.47
CA THR A 369 -8.96 24.66 -28.48
C THR A 369 -8.21 25.92 -27.99
N ALA A 370 -8.04 26.16 -26.71
CA ALA A 370 -7.28 27.29 -26.19
C ALA A 370 -5.76 27.05 -26.23
N ILE A 371 -5.00 28.08 -26.70
CA ILE A 371 -3.51 28.04 -26.61
C ILE A 371 -3.13 28.18 -25.14
N ARG A 372 -2.71 27.09 -24.53
CA ARG A 372 -2.21 27.04 -23.15
C ARG A 372 -0.68 27.04 -23.14
N PRO A 373 -0.01 27.56 -22.08
CA PRO A 373 1.43 27.35 -21.93
C PRO A 373 1.75 25.84 -21.89
N ASN A 374 2.92 25.46 -22.37
CA ASN A 374 3.34 24.05 -22.37
C ASN A 374 3.19 23.49 -20.94
N PRO A 375 2.50 22.34 -20.78
CA PRO A 375 2.35 21.72 -19.46
C PRO A 375 3.73 21.29 -18.91
N LEU A 376 3.85 21.24 -17.60
CA LEU A 376 5.02 20.64 -16.95
C LEU A 376 5.09 19.15 -17.34
N THR A 377 6.27 18.67 -17.70
CA THR A 377 6.45 17.25 -18.03
C THR A 377 6.95 16.46 -16.83
N PHE A 378 6.22 15.41 -16.46
CA PHE A 378 6.63 14.41 -15.47
C PHE A 378 6.84 13.07 -16.18
N HIS A 379 8.08 12.82 -16.58
CA HIS A 379 8.43 11.66 -17.39
C HIS A 379 9.11 10.59 -16.53
N VAL A 380 8.37 9.52 -16.18
CA VAL A 380 8.86 8.38 -15.40
C VAL A 380 9.61 7.43 -16.33
N ASN A 381 10.86 7.80 -16.65
CA ASN A 381 11.69 7.13 -17.64
C ASN A 381 12.97 6.51 -17.06
N ARG A 382 13.01 6.29 -15.76
CA ARG A 382 14.13 5.70 -15.02
C ARG A 382 13.63 5.07 -13.73
N PRO A 383 14.44 4.31 -12.98
CA PRO A 383 14.01 3.70 -11.73
C PRO A 383 13.35 4.69 -10.77
N PHE A 384 12.23 4.27 -10.19
CA PHE A 384 11.40 5.12 -9.35
C PHE A 384 10.83 4.34 -8.16
N VAL A 385 10.45 5.07 -7.12
CA VAL A 385 9.67 4.56 -5.98
C VAL A 385 8.20 4.92 -6.19
N PHE A 386 7.32 4.02 -5.79
CA PHE A 386 5.89 4.31 -5.74
C PHE A 386 5.26 3.77 -4.45
N ALA A 387 4.21 4.44 -4.00
CA ALA A 387 3.42 3.99 -2.87
C ALA A 387 1.93 4.08 -3.19
N LEU A 388 1.16 3.07 -2.79
CA LEU A 388 -0.30 3.15 -2.74
C LEU A 388 -0.68 3.57 -1.33
N LYS A 389 -1.45 4.65 -1.20
CA LYS A 389 -1.86 5.18 0.12
C LYS A 389 -3.36 5.40 0.21
N GLU A 390 -3.87 5.38 1.44
CA GLU A 390 -5.15 6.00 1.78
C GLU A 390 -4.90 7.48 2.10
N LYS A 391 -5.65 8.37 1.46
CA LYS A 391 -5.34 9.80 1.38
C LYS A 391 -5.61 10.57 2.67
N THR A 392 -6.66 10.22 3.39
CA THR A 392 -7.07 10.95 4.60
C THR A 392 -6.08 10.77 5.75
N THR A 393 -5.51 9.57 5.85
CA THR A 393 -4.58 9.20 6.92
C THR A 393 -3.13 9.17 6.48
N ASN A 394 -2.87 9.24 5.18
CA ASN A 394 -1.58 8.99 4.55
C ASN A 394 -1.00 7.60 4.89
N THR A 395 -1.88 6.62 5.19
CA THR A 395 -1.47 5.25 5.47
C THR A 395 -0.87 4.62 4.22
N ILE A 396 0.35 4.14 4.32
CA ILE A 396 1.01 3.38 3.25
C ILE A 396 0.44 1.97 3.23
N LEU A 397 -0.31 1.65 2.18
CA LEU A 397 -0.89 0.33 1.95
C LEU A 397 0.14 -0.59 1.31
N PHE A 398 0.83 -0.06 0.30
CA PHE A 398 1.91 -0.71 -0.41
C PHE A 398 3.01 0.31 -0.71
N ILE A 399 4.23 -0.17 -0.79
CA ILE A 399 5.39 0.61 -1.25
C ILE A 399 6.32 -0.30 -2.04
N GLY A 400 6.90 0.26 -3.11
CA GLY A 400 7.82 -0.48 -3.95
C GLY A 400 8.78 0.40 -4.72
N LYS A 401 9.79 -0.24 -5.31
CA LYS A 401 10.67 0.34 -6.33
C LYS A 401 10.53 -0.44 -7.62
N VAL A 402 10.58 0.25 -8.74
CA VAL A 402 10.63 -0.33 -10.08
C VAL A 402 11.99 -0.01 -10.68
N MET A 403 12.80 -1.05 -10.87
CA MET A 403 14.11 -0.97 -11.53
C MET A 403 13.99 -1.26 -13.02
N ASP A 404 13.14 -2.23 -13.38
CA ASP A 404 12.78 -2.60 -14.75
C ASP A 404 11.26 -2.85 -14.80
N PRO A 405 10.48 -2.03 -15.54
CA PRO A 405 9.03 -2.20 -15.65
C PRO A 405 8.58 -3.53 -16.29
N GLU A 406 9.42 -4.20 -17.08
CA GLU A 406 9.12 -5.47 -17.75
C GLU A 406 9.74 -6.70 -17.07
N LYS A 407 10.39 -6.53 -15.92
CA LYS A 407 10.94 -7.64 -15.13
C LYS A 407 9.82 -8.23 -14.29
N GLU A 408 9.39 -9.46 -14.63
CA GLU A 408 8.39 -10.25 -13.90
C GLU A 408 8.91 -10.80 -12.57
#